data_a2e4e27838d5cb5bc43625d06b0e10e8
#
_entry.id   a2e4e27838d5cb5bc43625d06b0e10e8
#
_cell.length_a   1.000
_cell.length_b   1.000
_cell.length_c   1.000
_cell.angle_alpha   90.00
_cell.angle_beta   90.00
_cell.angle_gamma   90.00
#
_symmetry.space_group_name_H-M   'P 1'
#
loop_
_entity.id
_entity.type
_entity.pdbx_description
1 polymer ?
#
loop_
_entity_poly.entity_id
_entity_poly.type
_entity_poly.pdbx_seq_one_letter_code
_entity_poly.pdbx_strand_id
1 'polypeptide(L)'
;MLFLRPTQSPVLFEQQLGRGLRLAPGKESCLVLDFVGRYREEFGSEFRFDQLLQVMTGLPKRRLIEDLEHGFPTLPPGCHIAFDRVAGERVLASLKFIARQTWPRLTRELQGYAAMKGPDNVSLASFLNDQALELSDIYRANAAGGWTALRRSAGLLPGEASGEEAYLGRRFADLLHSNDPLALKLWRESKAGDAMDASERRRIQMLAYQLFPRITDKMSGKEFLERLDAHRHLRDELGELSDLLAARTELPARRIPGWPQEWPLLLHGRYEIREILTAVGWLNESRRTPHQSGKIAIDDAKIECLFVTLDKAEGYHDRISYHDYAISPEIFHWQTQNNAGPDTPAGRRYIESPENGWRFFLFVRENKEAAYCALGPATKVHIEGDRPMSLHWKLEVALPMELFRAFSVLRA
;
A
#
# COMPACT_ATOMS: atom_id res chain seq x y z
N MET A 1 14.26 32.45 -14.94
CA MET A 1 12.81 32.57 -15.10
C MET A 1 12.24 33.11 -13.79
N LEU A 2 11.29 34.02 -13.81
CA LEU A 2 10.78 34.70 -12.62
C LEU A 2 9.25 34.56 -12.63
N PHE A 3 8.68 33.92 -11.58
CA PHE A 3 7.26 33.86 -11.34
C PHE A 3 6.86 34.97 -10.34
N LEU A 4 6.26 36.02 -10.84
CA LEU A 4 5.81 37.19 -10.01
C LEU A 4 4.34 37.11 -9.62
N ARG A 5 3.59 36.20 -10.24
CA ARG A 5 2.17 35.96 -9.98
C ARG A 5 1.90 34.50 -9.79
N PRO A 6 1.34 34.10 -8.64
CA PRO A 6 0.96 32.74 -8.43
C PRO A 6 -0.08 32.26 -9.43
N THR A 7 0.07 31.06 -9.94
CA THR A 7 -0.93 30.41 -10.78
C THR A 7 -1.63 29.31 -9.98
N GLN A 8 -2.95 29.24 -10.12
CA GLN A 8 -3.77 28.22 -9.48
C GLN A 8 -3.91 26.94 -10.33
N SER A 9 -3.45 27.00 -11.58
CA SER A 9 -3.54 25.90 -12.53
C SER A 9 -2.19 25.20 -12.65
N PRO A 10 -2.08 23.90 -12.26
CA PRO A 10 -0.88 23.08 -12.48
C PRO A 10 -0.48 23.05 -13.96
N VAL A 11 -1.45 22.94 -14.86
CA VAL A 11 -1.23 22.93 -16.32
C VAL A 11 -0.61 24.23 -16.82
N LEU A 12 -1.07 25.39 -16.31
CA LEU A 12 -0.50 26.68 -16.67
C LEU A 12 0.93 26.83 -16.14
N PHE A 13 1.18 26.33 -14.95
CA PHE A 13 2.54 26.30 -14.37
C PHE A 13 3.48 25.41 -15.17
N GLU A 14 3.07 24.19 -15.52
CA GLU A 14 3.85 23.31 -16.40
C GLU A 14 4.17 23.94 -17.74
N GLN A 15 3.19 24.60 -18.38
CA GLN A 15 3.40 25.30 -19.63
C GLN A 15 4.39 26.45 -19.50
N GLN A 16 4.32 27.20 -18.42
CA GLN A 16 5.26 28.30 -18.14
C GLN A 16 6.66 27.78 -17.83
N LEU A 17 6.77 26.75 -16.99
CA LEU A 17 8.02 26.10 -16.66
C LEU A 17 8.66 25.47 -17.91
N GLY A 18 7.86 24.78 -18.74
CA GLY A 18 8.29 24.17 -19.98
C GLY A 18 8.88 25.19 -20.98
N ARG A 19 8.42 26.44 -20.98
CA ARG A 19 9.05 27.51 -21.78
C ARG A 19 10.45 27.83 -21.27
N GLY A 20 10.65 27.86 -19.93
CA GLY A 20 11.95 28.04 -19.31
C GLY A 20 12.91 26.88 -19.51
N LEU A 21 12.40 25.66 -19.65
CA LEU A 21 13.19 24.44 -19.84
C LEU A 21 13.53 24.14 -21.29
N ARG A 22 13.05 24.91 -22.29
CA ARG A 22 13.40 24.72 -23.69
C ARG A 22 14.92 24.79 -23.91
N LEU A 23 15.43 23.83 -24.65
CA LEU A 23 16.84 23.79 -25.05
C LEU A 23 17.14 24.98 -25.98
N ALA A 24 18.26 25.64 -25.74
CA ALA A 24 18.79 26.70 -26.58
C ALA A 24 20.33 26.61 -26.62
N PRO A 25 20.97 27.00 -27.72
CA PRO A 25 22.43 26.98 -27.80
C PRO A 25 23.07 27.78 -26.65
N GLY A 26 24.04 27.19 -25.97
CA GLY A 26 24.72 27.81 -24.82
C GLY A 26 23.95 27.85 -23.50
N LYS A 27 22.81 27.18 -23.43
CA LYS A 27 22.01 27.12 -22.20
C LYS A 27 22.27 25.79 -21.49
N GLU A 28 22.95 25.84 -20.34
CA GLU A 28 23.30 24.69 -19.52
C GLU A 28 22.29 24.45 -18.38
N SER A 29 21.59 25.48 -17.91
CA SER A 29 20.66 25.39 -16.80
C SER A 29 19.51 26.38 -16.90
N CYS A 30 18.48 26.19 -16.07
CA CYS A 30 17.37 27.12 -15.91
C CYS A 30 17.16 27.41 -14.41
N LEU A 31 17.48 28.63 -13.99
CA LEU A 31 17.13 29.10 -12.66
C LEU A 31 15.68 29.60 -12.67
N VAL A 32 14.85 29.03 -11.82
CA VAL A 32 13.47 29.43 -11.59
C VAL A 32 13.37 30.07 -10.21
N LEU A 33 12.89 31.32 -10.15
CA LEU A 33 12.58 31.99 -8.90
C LEU A 33 11.07 32.19 -8.81
N ASP A 34 10.47 31.63 -7.76
CA ASP A 34 9.06 31.74 -7.46
C ASP A 34 8.87 32.46 -6.10
N PHE A 35 7.94 33.40 -6.03
CA PHE A 35 7.68 34.20 -4.84
C PHE A 35 6.45 33.69 -4.12
N VAL A 36 6.65 32.95 -3.03
CA VAL A 36 5.59 32.44 -2.17
C VAL A 36 5.01 33.56 -1.33
N GLY A 37 3.86 34.12 -1.75
CA GLY A 37 3.15 35.17 -1.06
C GLY A 37 2.34 34.70 0.17
N ARG A 38 1.82 35.66 0.97
CA ARG A 38 0.77 35.39 1.96
C ARG A 38 -0.56 35.23 1.21
N TYR A 39 -1.12 34.03 1.20
CA TYR A 39 -2.46 33.83 0.67
C TYR A 39 -3.47 34.02 1.79
N ARG A 40 -4.44 34.92 1.59
CA ARG A 40 -5.55 35.10 2.54
C ARG A 40 -6.53 33.94 2.39
N GLU A 41 -6.91 33.35 3.50
CA GLU A 41 -7.99 32.35 3.61
C GLU A 41 -9.34 32.84 3.04
N GLU A 42 -9.50 34.13 2.88
CA GLU A 42 -10.74 34.82 2.48
C GLU A 42 -11.16 34.58 1.01
N PHE A 43 -10.26 34.07 0.14
CA PHE A 43 -10.57 33.97 -1.29
C PHE A 43 -11.00 32.57 -1.74
N GLY A 44 -11.20 31.58 -0.85
CA GLY A 44 -11.76 30.26 -1.20
C GLY A 44 -10.97 29.44 -2.22
N SER A 45 -9.91 30.00 -2.79
CA SER A 45 -9.00 29.33 -3.71
C SER A 45 -7.70 29.05 -2.98
N GLU A 46 -7.68 27.90 -2.28
CA GLU A 46 -6.43 27.39 -1.73
C GLU A 46 -5.47 27.15 -2.89
N PHE A 47 -4.46 27.98 -2.98
CA PHE A 47 -3.35 27.72 -3.88
C PHE A 47 -2.74 26.38 -3.45
N ARG A 48 -2.91 25.37 -4.30
CA ARG A 48 -2.43 24.01 -4.01
C ARG A 48 -0.95 23.92 -4.37
N PHE A 49 -0.11 24.49 -3.52
CA PHE A 49 1.34 24.39 -3.65
C PHE A 49 1.80 22.92 -3.61
N ASP A 50 1.06 22.07 -2.92
CA ASP A 50 1.22 20.62 -2.92
C ASP A 50 1.09 20.02 -4.34
N GLN A 51 0.09 20.45 -5.12
CA GLN A 51 -0.06 19.99 -6.50
C GLN A 51 1.11 20.42 -7.37
N LEU A 52 1.58 21.65 -7.17
CA LEU A 52 2.72 22.18 -7.88
C LEU A 52 3.99 21.36 -7.61
N LEU A 53 4.25 21.09 -6.33
CA LEU A 53 5.38 20.25 -5.94
C LEU A 53 5.21 18.79 -6.42
N GLN A 54 4.00 18.26 -6.41
CA GLN A 54 3.72 16.92 -6.97
C GLN A 54 4.02 16.85 -8.47
N VAL A 55 3.61 17.87 -9.23
CA VAL A 55 3.94 17.96 -10.67
C VAL A 55 5.44 18.07 -10.89
N MET A 56 6.14 18.86 -10.07
CA MET A 56 7.58 19.06 -10.21
C MET A 56 8.42 17.84 -9.79
N THR A 57 7.97 17.11 -8.78
CA THR A 57 8.75 16.03 -8.17
C THR A 57 8.23 14.64 -8.53
N GLY A 58 6.98 14.53 -8.98
CA GLY A 58 6.29 13.24 -9.19
C GLY A 58 5.96 12.48 -7.89
N LEU A 59 6.13 13.12 -6.73
CA LEU A 59 5.97 12.49 -5.42
C LEU A 59 4.56 12.64 -4.87
N PRO A 60 4.00 11.63 -4.19
CA PRO A 60 2.76 11.74 -3.44
C PRO A 60 2.93 12.68 -2.22
N LYS A 61 1.85 13.33 -1.79
CA LYS A 61 1.85 14.36 -0.72
C LYS A 61 2.64 13.99 0.54
N ARG A 62 2.50 12.77 1.02
CA ARG A 62 3.20 12.31 2.23
C ARG A 62 4.71 12.32 2.04
N ARG A 63 5.20 11.83 0.90
CA ARG A 63 6.62 11.87 0.55
C ARG A 63 7.12 13.30 0.31
N LEU A 64 6.28 14.20 -0.20
CA LEU A 64 6.64 15.61 -0.34
C LEU A 64 7.00 16.30 0.97
N ILE A 65 6.29 15.97 2.05
CA ILE A 65 6.60 16.52 3.39
C ILE A 65 7.95 15.99 3.86
N GLU A 66 8.16 14.67 3.74
CA GLU A 66 9.42 14.01 4.11
C GLU A 66 10.59 14.55 3.24
N ASP A 67 10.39 14.67 1.93
CA ASP A 67 11.39 15.20 1.00
C ASP A 67 11.72 16.68 1.28
N LEU A 68 10.70 17.49 1.57
CA LEU A 68 10.90 18.89 1.93
C LEU A 68 11.70 19.05 3.23
N GLU A 69 11.41 18.23 4.24
CA GLU A 69 12.16 18.24 5.51
C GLU A 69 13.61 17.81 5.33
N HIS A 70 13.92 17.00 4.30
CA HIS A 70 15.27 16.51 4.00
C HIS A 70 15.94 17.18 2.78
N GLY A 71 15.36 18.27 2.25
CA GLY A 71 15.93 19.02 1.13
C GLY A 71 15.80 18.35 -0.24
N PHE A 72 14.74 17.55 -0.44
CA PHE A 72 14.42 16.88 -1.70
C PHE A 72 15.48 15.89 -2.20
N PRO A 73 15.85 14.89 -1.42
CA PRO A 73 16.87 13.90 -1.80
C PRO A 73 16.46 13.03 -3.00
N THR A 74 15.18 12.97 -3.35
CA THR A 74 14.64 12.12 -4.42
C THR A 74 14.61 12.78 -5.80
N LEU A 75 15.03 14.05 -5.91
CA LEU A 75 15.09 14.75 -7.20
C LEU A 75 16.10 14.10 -8.17
N PRO A 76 15.81 14.13 -9.47
CA PRO A 76 16.79 13.68 -10.48
C PRO A 76 18.12 14.43 -10.36
N PRO A 77 19.25 13.76 -10.69
CA PRO A 77 20.56 14.39 -10.68
C PRO A 77 20.59 15.70 -11.50
N GLY A 78 21.15 16.74 -10.91
CA GLY A 78 21.20 18.08 -11.51
C GLY A 78 19.97 18.96 -11.28
N CYS A 79 18.94 18.45 -10.62
CA CYS A 79 17.80 19.22 -10.19
C CYS A 79 17.93 19.61 -8.71
N HIS A 80 17.63 20.87 -8.40
CA HIS A 80 17.66 21.42 -7.04
C HIS A 80 16.41 22.24 -6.76
N ILE A 81 15.76 21.99 -5.61
CA ILE A 81 14.71 22.86 -5.06
C ILE A 81 15.23 23.40 -3.74
N ALA A 82 15.28 24.71 -3.60
CA ALA A 82 15.69 25.36 -2.36
C ALA A 82 14.66 26.43 -1.96
N PHE A 83 14.34 26.50 -0.68
CA PHE A 83 13.53 27.56 -0.10
C PHE A 83 14.40 28.43 0.77
N ASP A 84 14.09 29.72 0.81
CA ASP A 84 14.56 30.49 1.95
C ASP A 84 13.88 30.01 3.24
N ARG A 85 14.51 30.22 4.39
CA ARG A 85 14.04 29.69 5.67
C ARG A 85 12.57 29.99 5.96
N VAL A 86 12.13 31.23 5.69
CA VAL A 86 10.76 31.65 5.97
C VAL A 86 9.76 31.04 4.99
N ALA A 87 10.12 30.96 3.71
CA ALA A 87 9.31 30.27 2.70
C ALA A 87 9.21 28.78 2.98
N GLY A 88 10.32 28.13 3.33
CA GLY A 88 10.34 26.70 3.69
C GLY A 88 9.45 26.37 4.88
N GLU A 89 9.54 27.14 5.97
CA GLU A 89 8.67 26.96 7.14
C GLU A 89 7.18 27.16 6.80
N ARG A 90 6.85 28.13 5.95
CA ARG A 90 5.46 28.39 5.51
C ARG A 90 4.93 27.28 4.60
N VAL A 91 5.74 26.84 3.65
CA VAL A 91 5.38 25.74 2.74
C VAL A 91 5.16 24.46 3.54
N LEU A 92 6.06 24.16 4.46
CA LEU A 92 5.93 22.98 5.34
C LEU A 92 4.68 23.08 6.22
N ALA A 93 4.42 24.23 6.82
CA ALA A 93 3.22 24.45 7.62
C ALA A 93 1.94 24.32 6.77
N SER A 94 1.95 24.85 5.54
CA SER A 94 0.84 24.72 4.59
C SER A 94 0.63 23.26 4.18
N LEU A 95 1.69 22.54 3.82
CA LEU A 95 1.61 21.12 3.49
C LEU A 95 1.10 20.26 4.65
N LYS A 96 1.60 20.52 5.88
CA LYS A 96 1.12 19.85 7.10
C LYS A 96 -0.33 20.19 7.41
N PHE A 97 -0.79 21.42 7.13
CA PHE A 97 -2.18 21.83 7.28
C PHE A 97 -3.08 21.17 6.22
N ILE A 98 -2.63 21.13 4.96
CA ILE A 98 -3.35 20.50 3.85
C ILE A 98 -3.39 18.98 4.04
N ALA A 99 -2.31 18.37 4.54
CA ALA A 99 -2.27 16.95 4.89
C ALA A 99 -3.26 16.57 6.01
N ARG A 100 -3.72 17.54 6.80
CA ARG A 100 -4.79 17.37 7.78
C ARG A 100 -6.16 17.56 7.13
N GLN A 101 -6.50 16.72 6.16
CA GLN A 101 -7.88 16.62 5.70
C GLN A 101 -8.78 16.20 6.87
N THR A 102 -9.55 17.11 7.41
CA THR A 102 -10.52 16.78 8.47
C THR A 102 -11.83 16.28 7.86
N TRP A 103 -12.52 15.41 8.55
CA TRP A 103 -13.80 14.89 8.06
C TRP A 103 -14.84 16.00 7.76
N PRO A 104 -15.01 17.05 8.60
CA PRO A 104 -15.90 18.17 8.27
C PRO A 104 -15.49 18.95 7.01
N ARG A 105 -14.19 19.01 6.72
CA ARG A 105 -13.69 19.66 5.50
C ARG A 105 -14.03 18.82 4.26
N LEU A 106 -13.71 17.53 4.28
CA LEU A 106 -14.08 16.60 3.19
C LEU A 106 -15.58 16.60 2.93
N THR A 107 -16.40 16.63 4.00
CA THR A 107 -17.86 16.72 3.90
C THR A 107 -18.31 17.96 3.14
N ARG A 108 -17.77 19.14 3.47
CA ARG A 108 -18.11 20.40 2.78
C ARG A 108 -17.61 20.42 1.33
N GLU A 109 -16.40 19.91 1.09
CA GLU A 109 -15.84 19.78 -0.26
C GLU A 109 -16.72 18.87 -1.13
N LEU A 110 -17.19 17.75 -0.59
CA LEU A 110 -18.09 16.84 -1.30
C LEU A 110 -19.47 17.47 -1.55
N GLN A 111 -20.01 18.22 -0.59
CA GLN A 111 -21.28 18.95 -0.78
C GLN A 111 -21.17 19.95 -1.92
N GLY A 112 -20.12 20.78 -1.94
CA GLY A 112 -19.88 21.75 -3.01
C GLY A 112 -19.65 21.09 -4.37
N TYR A 113 -18.92 19.99 -4.40
CA TYR A 113 -18.66 19.21 -5.60
C TYR A 113 -19.96 18.61 -6.16
N ALA A 114 -20.79 18.02 -5.30
CA ALA A 114 -22.08 17.45 -5.71
C ALA A 114 -23.08 18.52 -6.19
N ALA A 115 -23.06 19.71 -5.60
CA ALA A 115 -23.88 20.83 -6.06
C ALA A 115 -23.49 21.28 -7.48
N MET A 116 -22.20 21.19 -7.84
CA MET A 116 -21.72 21.54 -9.19
C MET A 116 -22.00 20.45 -10.24
N LYS A 117 -21.72 19.21 -9.90
CA LYS A 117 -21.76 18.07 -10.87
C LYS A 117 -23.13 17.43 -10.97
N GLY A 118 -24.01 17.65 -9.98
CA GLY A 118 -25.20 16.86 -9.75
C GLY A 118 -24.89 15.62 -8.89
N PRO A 119 -25.71 15.32 -7.87
CA PRO A 119 -25.44 14.25 -6.89
C PRO A 119 -25.29 12.86 -7.52
N ASP A 120 -26.01 12.58 -8.60
CA ASP A 120 -25.95 11.30 -9.32
C ASP A 120 -24.69 11.11 -10.16
N ASN A 121 -23.94 12.18 -10.43
CA ASN A 121 -22.70 12.17 -11.21
C ASN A 121 -21.43 12.15 -10.34
N VAL A 122 -21.58 11.93 -9.05
CA VAL A 122 -20.46 11.92 -8.09
C VAL A 122 -20.04 10.48 -7.79
N SER A 123 -18.87 10.10 -8.30
CA SER A 123 -18.19 8.84 -7.95
C SER A 123 -16.96 9.08 -7.08
N LEU A 124 -16.50 8.04 -6.39
CA LEU A 124 -15.24 8.08 -5.62
C LEU A 124 -14.08 8.51 -6.51
N ALA A 125 -13.95 7.91 -7.69
CA ALA A 125 -12.89 8.21 -8.65
C ALA A 125 -12.90 9.68 -9.10
N SER A 126 -14.07 10.20 -9.49
CA SER A 126 -14.19 11.59 -9.94
C SER A 126 -13.90 12.58 -8.82
N PHE A 127 -14.39 12.31 -7.61
CA PHE A 127 -14.14 13.17 -6.45
C PHE A 127 -12.67 13.21 -6.07
N LEU A 128 -11.98 12.05 -6.01
CA LEU A 128 -10.54 11.98 -5.73
C LEU A 128 -9.73 12.75 -6.78
N ASN A 129 -10.02 12.50 -8.07
CA ASN A 129 -9.27 13.11 -9.16
C ASN A 129 -9.47 14.64 -9.20
N ASP A 130 -10.72 15.10 -9.21
CA ASP A 130 -11.05 16.52 -9.38
C ASP A 130 -10.68 17.36 -8.14
N GLN A 131 -10.62 16.73 -6.96
CA GLN A 131 -10.19 17.39 -5.71
C GLN A 131 -8.72 17.12 -5.36
N ALA A 132 -7.99 16.38 -6.21
CA ALA A 132 -6.60 15.95 -5.98
C ALA A 132 -6.41 15.31 -4.60
N LEU A 133 -7.31 14.39 -4.24
CA LEU A 133 -7.30 13.62 -3.02
C LEU A 133 -6.74 12.23 -3.29
N GLU A 134 -6.23 11.60 -2.24
CA GLU A 134 -5.81 10.20 -2.25
C GLU A 134 -6.83 9.31 -1.53
N LEU A 135 -6.79 8.00 -1.79
CA LEU A 135 -7.63 7.05 -1.06
C LEU A 135 -7.42 7.14 0.46
N SER A 136 -6.18 7.38 0.90
CA SER A 136 -5.82 7.56 2.31
C SER A 136 -6.43 8.82 2.96
N ASP A 137 -6.90 9.80 2.19
CA ASP A 137 -7.62 10.95 2.72
C ASP A 137 -9.04 10.57 3.17
N ILE A 138 -9.65 9.59 2.52
CA ILE A 138 -11.02 9.09 2.81
C ILE A 138 -10.98 7.86 3.71
N TYR A 139 -10.10 6.91 3.41
CA TYR A 139 -9.99 5.65 4.14
C TYR A 139 -8.91 5.74 5.21
N ARG A 140 -9.32 5.99 6.45
CA ARG A 140 -8.42 6.11 7.61
C ARG A 140 -8.82 5.08 8.65
N ALA A 141 -7.88 4.27 9.11
CA ALA A 141 -8.11 3.18 10.05
C ALA A 141 -8.85 3.58 11.35
N ASN A 142 -8.69 4.83 11.79
CA ASN A 142 -9.25 5.34 13.06
C ASN A 142 -10.29 6.46 12.88
N ALA A 143 -10.81 6.66 11.65
CA ALA A 143 -11.73 7.75 11.35
C ALA A 143 -13.16 7.29 11.10
N ALA A 144 -14.05 8.22 10.75
CA ALA A 144 -15.48 8.02 10.58
C ALA A 144 -15.91 7.02 9.49
N GLY A 145 -14.96 6.49 8.69
CA GLY A 145 -15.20 5.40 7.74
C GLY A 145 -15.37 5.86 6.30
N GLY A 146 -15.08 5.20 5.32
CA GLY A 146 -14.99 5.27 3.87
C GLY A 146 -15.94 6.22 3.09
N TRP A 147 -16.11 5.90 1.83
CA TRP A 147 -16.83 6.74 0.87
C TRP A 147 -18.34 6.85 1.18
N THR A 148 -18.99 5.74 1.53
CA THR A 148 -20.41 5.74 1.91
C THR A 148 -20.67 6.63 3.13
N ALA A 149 -19.81 6.58 4.14
CA ALA A 149 -19.92 7.43 5.31
C ALA A 149 -19.73 8.92 4.96
N LEU A 150 -18.79 9.24 4.05
CA LEU A 150 -18.59 10.59 3.58
C LEU A 150 -19.80 11.12 2.81
N ARG A 151 -20.38 10.30 1.91
CA ARG A 151 -21.61 10.63 1.18
C ARG A 151 -22.79 10.88 2.13
N ARG A 152 -22.95 10.08 3.20
CA ARG A 152 -23.97 10.32 4.22
C ARG A 152 -23.74 11.62 4.97
N SER A 153 -22.50 11.88 5.40
CA SER A 153 -22.14 13.14 6.07
C SER A 153 -22.41 14.36 5.20
N ALA A 154 -22.26 14.23 3.88
CA ALA A 154 -22.56 15.27 2.91
C ALA A 154 -24.04 15.39 2.53
N GLY A 155 -24.91 14.53 3.07
CA GLY A 155 -26.34 14.54 2.77
C GLY A 155 -26.72 13.94 1.40
N LEU A 156 -25.79 13.22 0.76
CA LEU A 156 -25.99 12.60 -0.55
C LEU A 156 -26.68 11.22 -0.46
N LEU A 157 -26.71 10.63 0.73
CA LEU A 157 -27.42 9.38 0.99
C LEU A 157 -28.43 9.56 2.11
N PRO A 158 -29.67 9.05 1.96
CA PRO A 158 -30.71 9.18 2.95
C PRO A 158 -30.48 8.22 4.14
N GLY A 159 -31.04 8.58 5.29
CA GLY A 159 -31.05 7.77 6.52
C GLY A 159 -29.72 7.72 7.25
N GLU A 160 -29.70 7.04 8.38
CA GLU A 160 -28.51 6.81 9.21
C GLU A 160 -27.82 5.51 8.83
N ALA A 161 -26.51 5.43 9.06
CA ALA A 161 -25.75 4.20 8.88
C ALA A 161 -26.13 3.17 9.95
N SER A 162 -26.34 1.91 9.56
CA SER A 162 -26.41 0.82 10.55
C SER A 162 -25.04 0.64 11.23
N GLY A 163 -25.04 0.00 12.40
CA GLY A 163 -23.78 -0.31 13.09
C GLY A 163 -22.82 -1.15 12.23
N GLU A 164 -23.34 -2.06 11.41
CA GLU A 164 -22.56 -2.90 10.52
C GLU A 164 -22.03 -2.12 9.32
N GLU A 165 -22.84 -1.25 8.70
CA GLU A 165 -22.40 -0.35 7.64
C GLU A 165 -21.24 0.54 8.12
N ALA A 166 -21.38 1.15 9.29
CA ALA A 166 -20.35 1.99 9.89
C ALA A 166 -19.08 1.19 10.24
N TYR A 167 -19.21 -0.07 10.64
CA TYR A 167 -18.09 -0.96 10.92
C TYR A 167 -17.31 -1.30 9.62
N LEU A 168 -18.00 -1.83 8.63
CA LEU A 168 -17.39 -2.24 7.35
C LEU A 168 -16.75 -1.06 6.60
N GLY A 169 -17.44 0.09 6.56
CA GLY A 169 -16.90 1.29 5.91
C GLY A 169 -15.55 1.73 6.48
N ARG A 170 -15.36 1.61 7.81
CA ARG A 170 -14.06 1.87 8.44
C ARG A 170 -13.01 0.81 8.09
N ARG A 171 -13.44 -0.45 7.95
CA ARG A 171 -12.54 -1.56 7.65
C ARG A 171 -12.03 -1.58 6.20
N PHE A 172 -12.68 -0.90 5.28
CA PHE A 172 -12.18 -0.79 3.89
C PHE A 172 -10.81 -0.09 3.80
N ALA A 173 -10.41 0.67 4.81
CA ALA A 173 -9.04 1.17 4.94
C ALA A 173 -7.99 0.05 4.94
N ASP A 174 -8.34 -1.14 5.43
CA ASP A 174 -7.42 -2.29 5.49
C ASP A 174 -7.24 -3.00 4.16
N LEU A 175 -7.87 -2.52 3.09
CA LEU A 175 -7.79 -3.07 1.74
C LEU A 175 -6.87 -2.27 0.81
N LEU A 176 -6.39 -1.09 1.23
CA LEU A 176 -5.67 -0.14 0.36
C LEU A 176 -4.33 -0.66 -0.17
N HIS A 177 -3.74 -1.67 0.47
CA HIS A 177 -2.51 -2.32 0.04
C HIS A 177 -2.71 -3.29 -1.14
N SER A 178 -3.97 -3.68 -1.41
CA SER A 178 -4.29 -4.77 -2.34
C SER A 178 -3.96 -4.41 -3.78
N ASN A 179 -3.18 -5.29 -4.41
CA ASN A 179 -2.76 -5.17 -5.81
C ASN A 179 -2.95 -6.48 -6.61
N ASP A 180 -3.71 -7.45 -6.07
CA ASP A 180 -4.04 -8.71 -6.77
C ASP A 180 -5.22 -8.46 -7.72
N PRO A 181 -5.01 -8.42 -9.05
CA PRO A 181 -6.07 -8.08 -10.01
C PRO A 181 -7.22 -9.11 -10.03
N LEU A 182 -6.94 -10.38 -9.68
CA LEU A 182 -7.97 -11.41 -9.62
C LEU A 182 -8.84 -11.25 -8.36
N ALA A 183 -8.23 -10.87 -7.24
CA ALA A 183 -8.98 -10.56 -6.02
C ALA A 183 -9.85 -9.31 -6.21
N LEU A 184 -9.29 -8.23 -6.76
CA LEU A 184 -10.00 -6.98 -7.00
C LEU A 184 -11.18 -7.16 -7.94
N LYS A 185 -11.03 -7.94 -9.03
CA LYS A 185 -12.12 -8.30 -9.91
C LYS A 185 -13.22 -9.06 -9.16
N LEU A 186 -12.83 -10.06 -8.37
CA LEU A 186 -13.76 -10.88 -7.61
C LEU A 186 -14.53 -10.06 -6.56
N TRP A 187 -13.86 -9.13 -5.86
CA TRP A 187 -14.50 -8.24 -4.88
C TRP A 187 -15.58 -7.36 -5.51
N ARG A 188 -15.33 -6.91 -6.73
CA ARG A 188 -16.30 -6.13 -7.49
C ARG A 188 -17.50 -6.95 -7.94
N GLU A 189 -17.28 -8.13 -8.52
CA GLU A 189 -18.27 -8.85 -9.30
C GLU A 189 -19.07 -9.89 -8.51
N SER A 190 -18.45 -10.55 -7.48
CA SER A 190 -19.07 -11.69 -6.81
C SER A 190 -20.23 -11.34 -5.89
N LYS A 191 -21.25 -12.20 -5.91
CA LYS A 191 -22.45 -12.14 -5.05
C LYS A 191 -22.57 -13.42 -4.23
N ALA A 192 -23.37 -13.38 -3.18
CA ALA A 192 -23.55 -14.48 -2.23
C ALA A 192 -24.01 -15.82 -2.86
N GLY A 193 -24.69 -15.79 -3.99
CA GLY A 193 -25.21 -16.97 -4.69
C GLY A 193 -24.34 -17.49 -5.81
N ASP A 194 -23.21 -16.85 -6.11
CA ASP A 194 -22.37 -17.20 -7.27
C ASP A 194 -21.66 -18.54 -7.08
N ALA A 195 -21.56 -19.29 -8.17
CA ALA A 195 -20.72 -20.49 -8.23
C ALA A 195 -19.25 -20.07 -8.32
N MET A 196 -18.45 -20.48 -7.34
CA MET A 196 -17.02 -20.13 -7.23
C MET A 196 -16.19 -21.41 -7.19
N ASP A 197 -15.01 -21.36 -7.80
CA ASP A 197 -14.00 -22.40 -7.62
C ASP A 197 -13.34 -22.33 -6.22
N ALA A 198 -12.44 -23.28 -5.92
CA ALA A 198 -11.78 -23.35 -4.61
C ALA A 198 -10.89 -22.12 -4.34
N SER A 199 -10.21 -21.61 -5.37
CA SER A 199 -9.34 -20.44 -5.29
C SER A 199 -10.15 -19.13 -5.07
N GLU A 200 -11.26 -18.98 -5.80
CA GLU A 200 -12.18 -17.85 -5.65
C GLU A 200 -12.83 -17.82 -4.26
N ARG A 201 -13.36 -18.96 -3.80
CA ARG A 201 -13.89 -19.06 -2.42
C ARG A 201 -12.85 -18.68 -1.39
N ARG A 202 -11.59 -19.07 -1.60
CA ARG A 202 -10.50 -18.75 -0.68
C ARG A 202 -10.18 -17.26 -0.71
N ARG A 203 -10.21 -16.58 -1.87
CA ARG A 203 -10.06 -15.12 -1.99
C ARG A 203 -11.17 -14.36 -1.24
N ILE A 204 -12.42 -14.79 -1.38
CA ILE A 204 -13.53 -14.20 -0.61
C ILE A 204 -13.33 -14.43 0.90
N GLN A 205 -12.85 -15.61 1.29
CA GLN A 205 -12.54 -15.88 2.70
C GLN A 205 -11.41 -14.99 3.22
N MET A 206 -10.38 -14.71 2.40
CA MET A 206 -9.31 -13.75 2.74
C MET A 206 -9.90 -12.37 3.00
N LEU A 207 -10.76 -11.86 2.10
CA LEU A 207 -11.44 -10.58 2.28
C LEU A 207 -12.30 -10.58 3.56
N ALA A 208 -13.09 -11.61 3.78
CA ALA A 208 -13.93 -11.73 4.98
C ALA A 208 -13.09 -11.66 6.27
N TYR A 209 -11.96 -12.38 6.32
CA TYR A 209 -11.10 -12.40 7.51
C TYR A 209 -10.25 -11.13 7.66
N GLN A 210 -9.98 -10.41 6.58
CA GLN A 210 -9.33 -9.12 6.63
C GLN A 210 -10.27 -8.06 7.25
N LEU A 211 -11.54 -8.05 6.86
CA LEU A 211 -12.54 -7.11 7.34
C LEU A 211 -13.10 -7.49 8.72
N PHE A 212 -13.17 -8.78 9.06
CA PHE A 212 -13.60 -9.31 10.36
C PHE A 212 -12.44 -10.04 11.06
N PRO A 213 -11.48 -9.30 11.61
CA PRO A 213 -10.22 -9.85 12.12
C PRO A 213 -10.31 -10.52 13.49
N ARG A 214 -11.40 -10.35 14.24
CA ARG A 214 -11.49 -10.86 15.62
C ARG A 214 -11.59 -12.37 15.63
N ILE A 215 -11.01 -12.99 16.65
CA ILE A 215 -11.06 -14.46 16.86
C ILE A 215 -12.52 -14.95 17.00
N THR A 216 -13.38 -14.13 17.56
CA THR A 216 -14.80 -14.41 17.75
C THR A 216 -15.65 -14.30 16.48
N ASP A 217 -15.12 -13.63 15.45
CA ASP A 217 -15.85 -13.42 14.20
C ASP A 217 -15.76 -14.69 13.35
N LYS A 218 -16.61 -15.68 13.63
CA LYS A 218 -16.77 -16.88 12.81
C LYS A 218 -17.60 -16.52 11.60
N MET A 219 -16.93 -16.18 10.50
CA MET A 219 -17.60 -15.78 9.27
C MET A 219 -17.05 -16.59 8.08
N SER A 220 -17.93 -17.24 7.36
CA SER A 220 -17.61 -17.82 6.07
C SER A 220 -17.60 -16.75 4.97
N GLY A 221 -16.90 -17.01 3.87
CA GLY A 221 -16.91 -16.09 2.73
C GLY A 221 -18.33 -15.88 2.16
N LYS A 222 -19.16 -16.92 2.17
CA LYS A 222 -20.55 -16.85 1.73
C LYS A 222 -21.37 -15.92 2.65
N GLU A 223 -21.30 -16.14 3.96
CA GLU A 223 -21.99 -15.31 4.95
C GLU A 223 -21.54 -13.84 4.87
N PHE A 224 -20.25 -13.61 4.61
CA PHE A 224 -19.72 -12.27 4.37
C PHE A 224 -20.37 -11.60 3.17
N LEU A 225 -20.49 -12.31 2.04
CA LEU A 225 -21.14 -11.76 0.83
C LEU A 225 -22.63 -11.49 1.07
N GLU A 226 -23.34 -12.38 1.77
CA GLU A 226 -24.75 -12.16 2.16
C GLU A 226 -24.92 -10.86 2.97
N ARG A 227 -24.04 -10.62 3.94
CA ARG A 227 -24.04 -9.38 4.74
C ARG A 227 -23.69 -8.16 3.90
N LEU A 228 -22.68 -8.27 3.03
CA LEU A 228 -22.27 -7.16 2.16
C LEU A 228 -23.39 -6.80 1.17
N ASP A 229 -24.05 -7.81 0.58
CA ASP A 229 -25.13 -7.62 -0.37
C ASP A 229 -26.39 -6.97 0.26
N ALA A 230 -26.58 -7.15 1.59
CA ALA A 230 -27.61 -6.45 2.35
C ALA A 230 -27.34 -4.94 2.49
N HIS A 231 -26.11 -4.49 2.26
CA HIS A 231 -25.66 -3.09 2.35
C HIS A 231 -25.25 -2.56 0.97
N ARG A 232 -26.26 -2.25 0.11
CA ARG A 232 -26.05 -1.82 -1.27
C ARG A 232 -24.96 -0.76 -1.42
N HIS A 233 -24.98 0.28 -0.60
CA HIS A 233 -24.02 1.39 -0.71
C HIS A 233 -22.58 0.96 -0.40
N LEU A 234 -22.38 0.04 0.54
CA LEU A 234 -21.04 -0.55 0.78
C LEU A 234 -20.62 -1.47 -0.35
N ARG A 235 -21.58 -2.18 -0.94
CA ARG A 235 -21.31 -3.02 -2.12
C ARG A 235 -20.82 -2.19 -3.29
N ASP A 236 -21.53 -1.08 -3.57
CA ASP A 236 -21.15 -0.13 -4.59
C ASP A 236 -19.77 0.49 -4.30
N GLU A 237 -19.52 0.87 -3.03
CA GLU A 237 -18.23 1.41 -2.56
C GLU A 237 -17.09 0.42 -2.74
N LEU A 238 -17.26 -0.85 -2.37
CA LEU A 238 -16.24 -1.88 -2.57
C LEU A 238 -15.92 -2.06 -4.06
N GLY A 239 -16.94 -1.97 -4.92
CA GLY A 239 -16.78 -1.99 -6.38
C GLY A 239 -15.94 -0.82 -6.88
N GLU A 240 -16.29 0.43 -6.51
CA GLU A 240 -15.53 1.63 -6.88
C GLU A 240 -14.09 1.59 -6.36
N LEU A 241 -13.89 1.14 -5.11
CA LEU A 241 -12.57 0.98 -4.51
C LEU A 241 -11.74 -0.06 -5.26
N SER A 242 -12.34 -1.21 -5.61
CA SER A 242 -11.67 -2.27 -6.37
C SER A 242 -11.24 -1.79 -7.76
N ASP A 243 -12.05 -0.99 -8.44
CA ASP A 243 -11.70 -0.39 -9.73
C ASP A 243 -10.51 0.56 -9.62
N LEU A 244 -10.50 1.40 -8.60
CA LEU A 244 -9.41 2.34 -8.36
C LEU A 244 -8.09 1.62 -8.02
N LEU A 245 -8.14 0.58 -7.20
CA LEU A 245 -6.98 -0.22 -6.88
C LEU A 245 -6.48 -1.00 -8.10
N ALA A 246 -7.39 -1.55 -8.91
CA ALA A 246 -7.03 -2.24 -10.15
C ALA A 246 -6.39 -1.29 -11.18
N ALA A 247 -6.89 -0.05 -11.29
CA ALA A 247 -6.30 0.96 -12.19
C ALA A 247 -4.88 1.41 -11.76
N ARG A 248 -4.50 1.22 -10.50
CA ARG A 248 -3.18 1.57 -9.96
C ARG A 248 -2.20 0.41 -9.99
N THR A 249 -2.66 -0.80 -10.31
CA THR A 249 -1.82 -1.99 -10.28
C THR A 249 -1.35 -2.38 -11.68
N GLU A 250 -0.06 -2.62 -11.82
CA GLU A 250 0.55 -3.19 -13.01
C GLU A 250 0.95 -4.66 -12.79
N LEU A 251 0.53 -5.24 -11.65
CA LEU A 251 0.87 -6.61 -11.29
C LEU A 251 0.24 -7.60 -12.28
N PRO A 252 1.03 -8.39 -13.02
CA PRO A 252 0.49 -9.46 -13.83
C PRO A 252 -0.10 -10.55 -12.95
N ALA A 253 -1.22 -11.16 -13.38
CA ALA A 253 -1.87 -12.26 -12.68
C ALA A 253 -1.06 -13.57 -12.77
N ARG A 254 0.20 -13.53 -12.32
CA ARG A 254 1.13 -14.66 -12.34
C ARG A 254 1.05 -15.44 -11.03
N ARG A 255 0.73 -16.72 -11.12
CA ARG A 255 0.74 -17.63 -9.96
C ARG A 255 2.16 -17.79 -9.41
N ILE A 256 2.26 -18.03 -8.11
CA ILE A 256 3.53 -18.40 -7.49
C ILE A 256 3.91 -19.80 -7.97
N PRO A 257 5.12 -20.01 -8.52
CA PRO A 257 5.58 -21.33 -8.96
C PRO A 257 5.55 -22.35 -7.83
N GLY A 258 5.16 -23.60 -8.13
CA GLY A 258 5.11 -24.67 -7.14
C GLY A 258 4.09 -24.50 -6.00
N TRP A 259 3.25 -23.47 -6.02
CA TRP A 259 2.21 -23.19 -5.03
C TRP A 259 0.99 -24.09 -5.27
N PRO A 260 0.35 -24.64 -4.24
CA PRO A 260 -0.87 -25.41 -4.40
C PRO A 260 -1.95 -24.68 -5.19
N GLN A 261 -2.72 -25.40 -6.00
CA GLN A 261 -3.64 -24.78 -6.95
C GLN A 261 -4.77 -24.00 -6.26
N GLU A 262 -5.21 -24.46 -5.12
CA GLU A 262 -6.27 -23.85 -4.32
C GLU A 262 -5.81 -22.63 -3.48
N TRP A 263 -4.49 -22.37 -3.43
CA TRP A 263 -3.94 -21.23 -2.70
C TRP A 263 -3.81 -20.03 -3.64
N PRO A 264 -4.60 -18.97 -3.44
CA PRO A 264 -4.86 -17.96 -4.47
C PRO A 264 -3.85 -16.82 -4.56
N LEU A 265 -2.67 -16.92 -3.95
CA LEU A 265 -1.70 -15.82 -3.97
C LEU A 265 -0.99 -15.70 -5.32
N LEU A 266 -0.67 -14.47 -5.71
CA LEU A 266 0.08 -14.15 -6.91
C LEU A 266 1.53 -13.78 -6.57
N LEU A 267 2.43 -14.09 -7.49
CA LEU A 267 3.83 -13.69 -7.39
C LEU A 267 3.94 -12.17 -7.42
N HIS A 268 4.69 -11.62 -6.47
CA HIS A 268 4.86 -10.17 -6.20
C HIS A 268 3.57 -9.44 -5.78
N GLY A 269 2.47 -10.18 -5.52
CA GLY A 269 1.28 -9.63 -4.89
C GLY A 269 1.56 -9.16 -3.47
N ARG A 270 0.86 -8.10 -3.04
CA ARG A 270 0.96 -7.55 -1.69
C ARG A 270 -0.21 -8.03 -0.85
N TYR A 271 0.09 -8.59 0.30
CA TYR A 271 -0.89 -9.20 1.18
C TYR A 271 -0.56 -8.92 2.65
N GLU A 272 -1.57 -8.66 3.44
CA GLU A 272 -1.41 -8.68 4.90
C GLU A 272 -1.19 -10.12 5.40
N ILE A 273 -0.52 -10.25 6.53
CA ILE A 273 -0.22 -11.59 7.08
C ILE A 273 -1.49 -12.45 7.25
N ARG A 274 -2.61 -11.83 7.61
CA ARG A 274 -3.90 -12.52 7.77
C ARG A 274 -4.40 -13.10 6.44
N GLU A 275 -4.24 -12.37 5.36
CA GLU A 275 -4.61 -12.84 4.02
C GLU A 275 -3.75 -14.05 3.62
N ILE A 276 -2.43 -13.97 3.85
CA ILE A 276 -1.51 -15.08 3.55
C ILE A 276 -1.88 -16.32 4.37
N LEU A 277 -2.09 -16.16 5.69
CA LEU A 277 -2.45 -17.26 6.57
C LEU A 277 -3.80 -17.89 6.20
N THR A 278 -4.75 -17.08 5.69
CA THR A 278 -6.03 -17.58 5.19
C THR A 278 -5.84 -18.30 3.85
N ALA A 279 -5.03 -17.75 2.95
CA ALA A 279 -4.75 -18.33 1.64
C ALA A 279 -4.16 -19.75 1.76
N VAL A 280 -3.27 -19.96 2.72
CA VAL A 280 -2.65 -21.28 2.96
C VAL A 280 -3.46 -22.20 3.87
N GLY A 281 -4.66 -21.78 4.30
CA GLY A 281 -5.53 -22.58 5.18
C GLY A 281 -5.10 -22.65 6.64
N TRP A 282 -4.05 -21.90 7.03
CA TRP A 282 -3.63 -21.79 8.43
C TRP A 282 -4.72 -21.14 9.29
N LEU A 283 -5.24 -19.99 8.85
CA LEU A 283 -6.46 -19.42 9.41
C LEU A 283 -7.68 -20.05 8.73
N ASN A 284 -8.59 -20.54 9.53
CA ASN A 284 -9.85 -21.16 9.13
C ASN A 284 -10.90 -20.96 10.24
N GLU A 285 -12.09 -21.50 10.09
CA GLU A 285 -13.18 -21.35 11.07
C GLU A 285 -12.81 -21.85 12.47
N SER A 286 -11.95 -22.87 12.56
CA SER A 286 -11.50 -23.46 13.83
C SER A 286 -10.29 -22.75 14.42
N ARG A 287 -9.46 -22.15 13.60
CA ARG A 287 -8.21 -21.48 13.99
C ARG A 287 -8.21 -20.04 13.52
N ARG A 288 -8.45 -19.12 14.46
CA ARG A 288 -8.46 -17.67 14.23
C ARG A 288 -7.36 -16.94 15.00
N THR A 289 -6.51 -17.67 15.73
CA THR A 289 -5.45 -17.10 16.55
C THR A 289 -4.41 -16.38 15.69
N PRO A 290 -4.05 -15.12 16.00
CA PRO A 290 -3.00 -14.44 15.29
C PRO A 290 -1.68 -15.19 15.38
N HIS A 291 -0.94 -15.23 14.27
CA HIS A 291 0.40 -15.79 14.24
C HIS A 291 1.43 -14.69 14.52
N GLN A 292 2.35 -14.95 15.45
CA GLN A 292 3.37 -13.98 15.87
C GLN A 292 4.81 -14.35 15.48
N SER A 293 4.99 -15.53 14.86
CA SER A 293 6.31 -15.98 14.44
C SER A 293 6.66 -15.48 13.03
N GLY A 294 7.95 -15.25 12.77
CA GLY A 294 8.47 -14.94 11.43
C GLY A 294 8.37 -16.08 10.40
N LYS A 295 7.71 -17.18 10.73
CA LYS A 295 7.56 -18.34 9.84
C LYS A 295 6.36 -19.19 10.21
N ILE A 296 5.79 -19.89 9.25
CA ILE A 296 4.82 -20.99 9.46
C ILE A 296 5.21 -22.19 8.64
N ALA A 297 5.09 -23.37 9.24
CA ALA A 297 5.25 -24.65 8.55
C ALA A 297 3.88 -25.29 8.32
N ILE A 298 3.64 -25.77 7.11
CA ILE A 298 2.45 -26.49 6.69
C ILE A 298 2.89 -27.90 6.34
N ASP A 299 2.84 -28.77 7.34
CA ASP A 299 3.45 -30.11 7.31
C ASP A 299 2.89 -30.97 6.18
N ASP A 300 1.57 -30.97 5.98
CA ASP A 300 0.90 -31.78 4.95
C ASP A 300 1.37 -31.42 3.53
N ALA A 301 1.70 -30.14 3.30
CA ALA A 301 2.21 -29.65 2.01
C ALA A 301 3.74 -29.65 1.94
N LYS A 302 4.45 -29.90 3.04
CA LYS A 302 5.89 -29.66 3.21
C LYS A 302 6.32 -28.27 2.72
N ILE A 303 5.56 -27.25 3.12
CA ILE A 303 5.82 -25.84 2.77
C ILE A 303 6.09 -25.05 4.05
N GLU A 304 7.13 -24.25 4.04
CA GLU A 304 7.40 -23.25 5.09
C GLU A 304 7.37 -21.85 4.46
N CYS A 305 6.49 -20.99 5.00
CA CYS A 305 6.44 -19.58 4.63
C CYS A 305 7.32 -18.78 5.59
N LEU A 306 8.23 -17.97 5.05
CA LEU A 306 9.15 -17.11 5.78
C LEU A 306 8.68 -15.66 5.67
N PHE A 307 8.41 -15.02 6.80
CA PHE A 307 7.95 -13.63 6.88
C PHE A 307 9.07 -12.73 7.32
N VAL A 308 9.51 -11.83 6.44
CA VAL A 308 10.66 -10.96 6.64
C VAL A 308 10.21 -9.52 6.71
N THR A 309 10.64 -8.79 7.73
CA THR A 309 10.46 -7.34 7.85
C THR A 309 11.85 -6.71 7.85
N LEU A 310 12.14 -5.85 6.85
CA LEU A 310 13.47 -5.30 6.63
C LEU A 310 13.82 -4.22 7.65
N ASP A 311 12.93 -3.26 7.87
CA ASP A 311 13.13 -2.21 8.86
C ASP A 311 12.61 -2.66 10.24
N LYS A 312 13.53 -2.90 11.15
CA LYS A 312 13.24 -3.29 12.54
C LYS A 312 13.50 -2.15 13.52
N ALA A 313 13.74 -0.93 13.03
CA ALA A 313 14.17 0.18 13.86
C ALA A 313 13.04 0.73 14.75
N GLU A 314 12.99 0.24 15.97
CA GLU A 314 12.61 1.02 17.15
C GLU A 314 13.81 1.03 18.09
N GLY A 315 14.54 2.16 18.16
CA GLY A 315 15.61 2.36 19.13
C GLY A 315 16.88 2.92 18.51
N TYR A 316 17.07 4.21 18.73
CA TYR A 316 18.33 4.93 18.60
C TYR A 316 19.49 4.08 19.11
N HIS A 317 20.42 3.67 18.27
CA HIS A 317 21.86 3.75 18.44
C HIS A 317 22.60 2.98 17.35
N ASP A 318 23.63 3.60 16.82
CA ASP A 318 24.69 3.16 15.92
C ASP A 318 24.94 1.64 15.84
N ARG A 319 24.69 1.14 14.72
CA ARG A 319 25.03 -0.07 13.97
C ARG A 319 23.77 -0.73 13.44
N ILE A 320 23.33 -0.23 12.30
CA ILE A 320 22.32 -0.88 11.49
C ILE A 320 22.92 -2.19 10.98
N SER A 321 22.77 -3.26 11.74
CA SER A 321 22.98 -4.60 11.20
C SER A 321 21.69 -5.00 10.48
N TYR A 322 21.59 -4.64 9.20
CA TYR A 322 20.59 -5.22 8.31
C TYR A 322 20.92 -6.71 8.17
N HIS A 323 20.16 -7.53 8.87
CA HIS A 323 20.35 -8.98 8.84
C HIS A 323 19.56 -9.65 7.69
N ASP A 324 18.59 -8.96 7.10
CA ASP A 324 17.75 -9.50 6.04
C ASP A 324 17.68 -8.50 4.87
N TYR A 325 18.06 -8.89 3.65
CA TYR A 325 18.08 -8.02 2.46
C TYR A 325 18.27 -8.79 1.16
N ALA A 326 17.91 -8.17 0.02
CA ALA A 326 18.23 -8.70 -1.29
C ALA A 326 19.70 -8.38 -1.65
N ILE A 327 20.53 -9.40 -1.86
CA ILE A 327 21.92 -9.27 -2.31
C ILE A 327 21.96 -8.94 -3.80
N SER A 328 21.11 -9.62 -4.57
CA SER A 328 20.92 -9.44 -6.00
C SER A 328 19.45 -9.67 -6.34
N PRO A 329 19.00 -9.43 -7.58
CA PRO A 329 17.64 -9.77 -7.97
C PRO A 329 17.26 -11.24 -7.74
N GLU A 330 18.23 -12.14 -7.71
CA GLU A 330 18.01 -13.57 -7.55
C GLU A 330 18.35 -14.11 -6.16
N ILE A 331 19.12 -13.39 -5.34
CA ILE A 331 19.64 -13.87 -4.06
C ILE A 331 19.15 -12.99 -2.92
N PHE A 332 18.52 -13.61 -1.93
CA PHE A 332 18.02 -12.97 -0.72
C PHE A 332 18.74 -13.52 0.51
N HIS A 333 19.32 -12.63 1.33
CA HIS A 333 19.92 -12.97 2.62
C HIS A 333 18.85 -12.94 3.71
N TRP A 334 18.85 -13.96 4.57
CA TRP A 334 17.94 -14.08 5.70
C TRP A 334 18.60 -14.77 6.88
N GLN A 335 18.27 -14.32 8.07
CA GLN A 335 18.73 -14.94 9.32
C GLN A 335 17.59 -15.62 10.06
N THR A 336 17.88 -16.80 10.64
CA THR A 336 16.91 -17.48 11.50
C THR A 336 16.71 -16.68 12.79
N GLN A 337 15.61 -16.98 13.48
CA GLN A 337 15.44 -16.51 14.86
C GLN A 337 16.51 -17.16 15.76
N ASN A 338 16.94 -16.46 16.83
CA ASN A 338 17.98 -16.93 17.75
C ASN A 338 17.70 -18.29 18.43
N ASN A 339 16.44 -18.73 18.43
CA ASN A 339 16.04 -20.03 18.97
C ASN A 339 16.07 -21.16 17.93
N ALA A 340 16.40 -20.88 16.66
CA ALA A 340 16.46 -21.86 15.58
C ALA A 340 17.91 -22.11 15.17
N GLY A 341 18.49 -23.19 15.69
CA GLY A 341 19.83 -23.68 15.36
C GLY A 341 19.81 -25.03 14.64
N PRO A 342 20.97 -25.57 14.24
CA PRO A 342 21.12 -26.81 13.48
C PRO A 342 20.47 -28.03 14.16
N ASP A 343 20.42 -28.04 15.47
CA ASP A 343 19.85 -29.11 16.30
C ASP A 343 18.32 -29.06 16.42
N THR A 344 17.70 -27.96 16.00
CA THR A 344 16.24 -27.80 16.07
C THR A 344 15.54 -28.44 14.86
N PRO A 345 14.26 -28.87 14.97
CA PRO A 345 13.50 -29.37 13.82
C PRO A 345 13.45 -28.38 12.64
N ALA A 346 13.36 -27.08 12.92
CA ALA A 346 13.37 -26.04 11.91
C ALA A 346 14.76 -25.90 11.25
N GLY A 347 15.84 -25.87 12.04
CA GLY A 347 17.21 -25.79 11.51
C GLY A 347 17.54 -26.98 10.62
N ARG A 348 17.16 -28.20 11.02
CA ARG A 348 17.34 -29.40 10.19
C ARG A 348 16.58 -29.25 8.84
N ARG A 349 15.35 -28.73 8.85
CA ARG A 349 14.62 -28.50 7.58
C ARG A 349 15.42 -27.63 6.61
N TYR A 350 16.07 -26.56 7.11
CA TYR A 350 16.88 -25.69 6.27
C TYR A 350 18.16 -26.37 5.78
N ILE A 351 18.86 -27.09 6.68
CA ILE A 351 20.11 -27.75 6.36
C ILE A 351 19.91 -28.87 5.35
N GLU A 352 18.90 -29.72 5.56
CA GLU A 352 18.61 -30.89 4.76
C GLU A 352 17.81 -30.60 3.48
N SER A 353 17.42 -29.33 3.26
CA SER A 353 16.73 -28.90 2.04
C SER A 353 17.71 -28.81 0.85
N PRO A 354 17.30 -29.21 -0.36
CA PRO A 354 15.94 -29.66 -0.77
C PRO A 354 15.66 -31.16 -0.59
N GLU A 355 16.61 -31.97 -0.14
CA GLU A 355 16.56 -33.43 -0.13
C GLU A 355 15.44 -33.98 0.77
N ASN A 356 15.06 -33.23 1.82
CA ASN A 356 13.97 -33.58 2.73
C ASN A 356 12.56 -33.30 2.13
N GLY A 357 12.50 -32.70 0.91
CA GLY A 357 11.27 -32.38 0.20
C GLY A 357 10.53 -31.12 0.70
N TRP A 358 11.11 -30.37 1.65
CA TRP A 358 10.56 -29.10 2.10
C TRP A 358 10.82 -28.00 1.08
N ARG A 359 9.80 -27.15 0.85
CA ARG A 359 9.86 -25.98 -0.02
C ARG A 359 9.64 -24.72 0.80
N PHE A 360 10.41 -23.67 0.50
CA PHE A 360 10.40 -22.41 1.23
C PHE A 360 9.88 -21.29 0.35
N PHE A 361 9.02 -20.45 0.92
CA PHE A 361 8.41 -19.32 0.21
C PHE A 361 8.63 -18.05 1.02
N LEU A 362 9.20 -17.04 0.39
CA LEU A 362 9.54 -15.77 1.02
C LEU A 362 8.43 -14.75 0.83
N PHE A 363 8.07 -14.11 1.94
CA PHE A 363 7.18 -12.96 2.01
C PHE A 363 7.93 -11.83 2.71
N VAL A 364 8.16 -10.73 2.01
CA VAL A 364 9.02 -9.64 2.49
C VAL A 364 8.26 -8.33 2.52
N ARG A 365 8.44 -7.55 3.57
CA ARG A 365 7.91 -6.19 3.68
C ARG A 365 8.98 -5.21 4.12
N GLU A 366 8.84 -3.96 3.72
CA GLU A 366 9.81 -2.90 4.01
C GLU A 366 9.83 -2.55 5.51
N ASN A 367 8.65 -2.42 6.13
CA ASN A 367 8.48 -2.06 7.54
C ASN A 367 7.23 -2.74 8.12
N LYS A 368 6.90 -2.49 9.38
CA LYS A 368 5.77 -3.12 10.09
C LYS A 368 4.39 -2.68 9.58
N GLU A 369 4.29 -1.50 9.00
CA GLU A 369 3.05 -0.95 8.45
C GLU A 369 2.80 -1.40 7.00
N ALA A 370 3.81 -1.90 6.31
CA ALA A 370 3.70 -2.35 4.93
C ALA A 370 3.16 -3.78 4.84
N ALA A 371 2.35 -4.04 3.79
CA ALA A 371 1.93 -5.38 3.42
C ALA A 371 3.12 -6.20 2.88
N TYR A 372 3.08 -7.52 3.06
CA TYR A 372 4.10 -8.42 2.54
C TYR A 372 3.99 -8.59 1.03
N CYS A 373 5.11 -8.49 0.34
CA CYS A 373 5.27 -8.88 -1.05
C CYS A 373 5.62 -10.37 -1.13
N ALA A 374 4.89 -11.15 -1.94
CA ALA A 374 5.15 -12.57 -2.16
C ALA A 374 6.29 -12.75 -3.15
N LEU A 375 7.51 -13.05 -2.69
CA LEU A 375 8.67 -13.26 -3.56
C LEU A 375 8.68 -14.64 -4.23
N GLY A 376 7.86 -15.56 -3.74
CA GLY A 376 7.74 -16.90 -4.29
C GLY A 376 8.71 -17.91 -3.68
N PRO A 377 8.91 -19.05 -4.35
CA PRO A 377 9.76 -20.15 -3.86
C PRO A 377 11.23 -19.78 -3.92
N ALA A 378 11.96 -20.28 -2.93
CA ALA A 378 13.38 -20.08 -2.82
C ALA A 378 14.09 -21.37 -2.39
N THR A 379 15.30 -21.56 -2.93
CA THR A 379 16.16 -22.70 -2.62
C THR A 379 17.41 -22.21 -1.88
N LYS A 380 17.78 -22.88 -0.81
CA LYS A 380 19.02 -22.59 -0.08
C LYS A 380 20.23 -22.81 -0.98
N VAL A 381 21.10 -21.80 -1.08
CA VAL A 381 22.39 -21.87 -1.79
C VAL A 381 23.59 -21.78 -0.87
N HIS A 382 23.41 -21.13 0.31
CA HIS A 382 24.45 -21.02 1.32
C HIS A 382 23.81 -21.02 2.71
N ILE A 383 24.52 -21.59 3.67
CA ILE A 383 24.15 -21.57 5.10
C ILE A 383 25.39 -21.54 5.95
N GLU A 384 25.42 -20.69 6.94
CA GLU A 384 26.51 -20.58 7.92
C GLU A 384 25.99 -20.13 9.29
N GLY A 385 26.83 -20.25 10.32
CA GLY A 385 26.50 -19.88 11.70
C GLY A 385 25.69 -20.95 12.41
N ASP A 386 25.35 -20.67 13.66
CA ASP A 386 24.61 -21.59 14.54
C ASP A 386 23.30 -20.96 15.04
N ARG A 387 23.38 -19.87 15.83
CA ARG A 387 22.22 -19.18 16.44
C ARG A 387 22.45 -17.67 16.52
N PRO A 388 21.98 -16.91 15.52
CA PRO A 388 21.19 -17.34 14.34
C PRO A 388 22.04 -18.01 13.25
N MET A 389 21.39 -18.84 12.42
CA MET A 389 21.95 -19.28 11.15
C MET A 389 21.69 -18.22 10.08
N SER A 390 22.67 -17.97 9.23
CA SER A 390 22.61 -17.06 8.10
C SER A 390 22.43 -17.86 6.81
N LEU A 391 21.41 -17.55 6.04
CA LEU A 391 21.07 -18.29 4.83
C LEU A 391 21.00 -17.35 3.61
N HIS A 392 21.53 -17.82 2.49
CA HIS A 392 21.26 -17.23 1.19
C HIS A 392 20.23 -18.08 0.45
N TRP A 393 19.13 -17.46 0.11
CA TRP A 393 18.03 -18.05 -0.65
C TRP A 393 18.11 -17.61 -2.10
N LYS A 394 18.21 -18.55 -3.03
CA LYS A 394 18.05 -18.29 -4.46
C LYS A 394 16.56 -18.32 -4.79
N LEU A 395 16.02 -17.18 -5.21
CA LEU A 395 14.66 -17.05 -5.68
C LEU A 395 14.50 -17.77 -7.03
N GLU A 396 13.41 -18.51 -7.22
CA GLU A 396 13.11 -19.18 -8.50
C GLU A 396 12.78 -18.14 -9.59
N VAL A 397 12.21 -17.01 -9.20
CA VAL A 397 11.93 -15.89 -10.10
C VAL A 397 12.68 -14.66 -9.58
N ALA A 398 13.50 -14.07 -10.45
CA ALA A 398 14.24 -12.87 -10.12
C ALA A 398 13.31 -11.69 -9.80
N LEU A 399 13.70 -10.88 -8.83
CA LEU A 399 12.97 -9.67 -8.47
C LEU A 399 12.98 -8.66 -9.63
N PRO A 400 11.84 -8.05 -9.96
CA PRO A 400 11.84 -6.83 -10.75
C PRO A 400 12.74 -5.77 -10.13
N MET A 401 13.32 -4.90 -10.96
CA MET A 401 14.31 -3.92 -10.50
C MET A 401 13.78 -2.99 -9.39
N GLU A 402 12.51 -2.65 -9.44
CA GLU A 402 11.85 -1.83 -8.41
C GLU A 402 11.81 -2.54 -7.05
N LEU A 403 11.43 -3.82 -7.03
CA LEU A 403 11.42 -4.61 -5.80
C LEU A 403 12.83 -4.88 -5.30
N PHE A 404 13.79 -5.11 -6.20
CA PHE A 404 15.18 -5.25 -5.80
C PHE A 404 15.70 -3.99 -5.11
N ARG A 405 15.45 -2.80 -5.67
CA ARG A 405 15.82 -1.51 -5.05
C ARG A 405 15.16 -1.31 -3.70
N ALA A 406 13.87 -1.67 -3.58
CA ALA A 406 13.15 -1.56 -2.31
C ALA A 406 13.69 -2.51 -1.22
N PHE A 407 14.21 -3.67 -1.59
CA PHE A 407 14.62 -4.71 -0.64
C PHE A 407 16.15 -4.84 -0.49
N SER A 408 16.94 -4.10 -1.26
CA SER A 408 18.41 -4.09 -1.15
C SER A 408 18.89 -3.13 -0.05
N VAL A 409 20.10 -3.37 0.47
CA VAL A 409 20.78 -2.47 1.45
C VAL A 409 21.19 -1.16 0.80
N LEU A 410 21.50 -1.19 -0.48
CA LEU A 410 21.90 -0.01 -1.25
C LEU A 410 20.66 0.80 -1.64
N ARG A 411 20.12 1.55 -0.69
CA ARG A 411 19.25 2.68 -1.00
C ARG A 411 20.18 3.81 -1.44
N ALA A 412 20.26 4.02 -2.76
CA ALA A 412 20.93 5.19 -3.32
C ALA A 412 20.11 6.45 -3.02
#